data_d1949ccc45afd083ecdf35581452bb72
#
_entry.id   d1949ccc45afd083ecdf35581452bb72
#
_cell.length_a   1.000
_cell.length_b   1.000
_cell.length_c   1.000
_cell.angle_alpha   90.00
_cell.angle_beta   90.00
_cell.angle_gamma   90.00
#
_symmetry.space_group_name_H-M   'P 1'
#
loop_
_entity.id
_entity.type
_entity.pdbx_description
1 polymer ?
#
loop_
_entity_poly.entity_id
_entity_poly.type
_entity_poly.pdbx_seq_one_letter_code
_entity_poly.pdbx_strand_id
1 'polypeptide(L)'
;MSLWNRILDTINIGGASSSSDNDISSFTRDADSYAFVDVEVGVKNHKIQDIGALRHDEATFHRNSKADLLDFLSDIDFVCGHNIVHHDAKFLFGDKRQRWALVDTLYMSPLLFPERPYHRLVKDDKLMSDEINNPVNDCEKARELLFDEIAHWRSLSERRQHIYASLLIGIEEFDGFMQMVGAESNANDSLVELIQAEFYGKICANADIKTLAVKYPCALAYALALIDTTDQRSVTPAWVLYNYPEVEYVIRQLRHTRCAVGCEYCDRQLDARYNLKRFFGYDSFRTYDGEPLQENAACAAIDGKSLLAIFPTGGGKSLTFQLPALIEGGSVHGLTVVISPLQSLMKDQVDNLADRGITDAVTINGLLDPISRSLAIERVQSGDASLLYISPEMLRSKTIEKILMARHVVRFVIDEAHCFSAWGQDFRVDYLYIGKFIKEYQERKGVDTHTSVVFHGDGKAESGSRYM
;
A
#
# COMPACT_ATOMS: atom_id res chain seq x y z
N MET A 1 -22.61 -19.61 -18.83
CA MET A 1 -21.27 -19.68 -18.21
C MET A 1 -20.73 -18.28 -18.14
N SER A 2 -20.66 -17.71 -16.94
CA SER A 2 -20.37 -16.32 -16.72
C SER A 2 -18.87 -16.02 -16.89
N LEU A 3 -18.55 -14.78 -17.20
CA LEU A 3 -17.19 -14.24 -17.35
C LEU A 3 -16.30 -14.54 -16.13
N TRP A 4 -16.91 -14.70 -14.95
CA TRP A 4 -16.27 -15.07 -13.69
C TRP A 4 -15.60 -16.44 -13.70
N ASN A 5 -16.18 -17.44 -14.36
CA ASN A 5 -15.55 -18.77 -14.43
C ASN A 5 -14.30 -18.80 -15.33
N ARG A 6 -14.18 -17.84 -16.28
CA ARG A 6 -12.94 -17.69 -17.07
C ARG A 6 -11.82 -16.98 -16.33
N ILE A 7 -12.14 -16.12 -15.37
CA ILE A 7 -11.13 -15.44 -14.52
C ILE A 7 -10.57 -16.42 -13.49
N LEU A 8 -11.39 -17.30 -12.92
CA LEU A 8 -10.94 -18.33 -11.98
C LEU A 8 -10.05 -19.40 -12.66
N ASP A 9 -10.30 -19.72 -13.93
CA ASP A 9 -9.45 -20.65 -14.70
C ASP A 9 -8.09 -20.06 -15.09
N THR A 10 -7.96 -18.73 -15.06
CA THR A 10 -6.68 -18.05 -15.39
C THR A 10 -5.79 -17.85 -14.15
N ILE A 11 -6.35 -17.95 -12.95
CA ILE A 11 -5.60 -17.85 -11.68
C ILE A 11 -5.07 -19.21 -11.21
N ASN A 12 -5.49 -20.29 -11.85
CA ASN A 12 -5.10 -21.65 -11.49
C ASN A 12 -3.84 -22.09 -12.25
N ILE A 13 -2.73 -21.37 -12.09
CA ILE A 13 -1.39 -21.84 -12.44
C ILE A 13 -0.69 -22.25 -11.15
N GLY A 14 -0.82 -23.50 -10.80
CA GLY A 14 -0.16 -24.12 -9.67
C GLY A 14 -1.01 -25.20 -9.07
N GLY A 15 -1.30 -26.25 -9.84
CA GLY A 15 -1.89 -27.47 -9.31
C GLY A 15 -0.96 -28.08 -8.27
N ALA A 16 -1.23 -27.81 -7.00
CA ALA A 16 -0.80 -28.66 -5.92
C ALA A 16 -1.82 -29.80 -5.84
N SER A 17 -1.38 -30.97 -6.25
CA SER A 17 -2.04 -32.25 -6.02
C SER A 17 -2.47 -32.34 -4.56
N SER A 18 -3.70 -32.81 -4.34
CA SER A 18 -4.19 -33.31 -3.05
C SER A 18 -3.15 -34.27 -2.44
N SER A 19 -2.27 -33.77 -1.59
CA SER A 19 -1.46 -34.56 -0.69
C SER A 19 -2.18 -34.59 0.66
N SER A 20 -2.73 -35.74 0.93
CA SER A 20 -3.14 -36.35 2.18
C SER A 20 -2.88 -35.57 3.49
N ASP A 21 -3.90 -35.58 4.32
CA ASP A 21 -4.09 -35.12 5.70
C ASP A 21 -3.03 -35.50 6.75
N ASN A 22 -1.81 -35.81 6.38
CA ASN A 22 -0.82 -36.40 7.31
C ASN A 22 0.38 -35.54 7.67
N ASP A 23 0.44 -34.26 7.30
CA ASP A 23 1.65 -33.45 7.59
C ASP A 23 1.40 -32.19 8.42
N ILE A 24 0.25 -32.06 9.08
CA ILE A 24 -0.05 -30.91 9.93
C ILE A 24 0.79 -30.92 11.22
N SER A 25 1.18 -32.09 11.72
CA SER A 25 2.00 -32.24 12.94
C SER A 25 3.45 -31.75 12.79
N SER A 26 3.93 -31.50 11.56
CA SER A 26 5.26 -30.93 11.32
C SER A 26 5.27 -29.39 11.36
N PHE A 27 4.15 -28.73 11.54
CA PHE A 27 4.01 -27.28 11.40
C PHE A 27 4.13 -26.51 12.73
N THR A 28 3.93 -27.14 13.87
CA THR A 28 4.16 -26.58 15.21
C THR A 28 5.27 -27.34 15.91
N ARG A 29 5.92 -26.77 16.93
CA ARG A 29 6.74 -27.57 17.84
C ARG A 29 5.84 -28.64 18.45
N ASP A 30 6.30 -29.87 18.56
CA ASP A 30 5.55 -31.10 18.89
C ASP A 30 4.67 -31.11 20.15
N ALA A 31 4.33 -29.95 20.73
CA ALA A 31 3.60 -29.82 21.97
C ALA A 31 2.60 -28.66 22.05
N ASP A 32 2.46 -27.85 20.99
CA ASP A 32 1.67 -26.63 21.12
C ASP A 32 0.19 -26.88 20.83
N SER A 33 -0.67 -26.69 21.81
CA SER A 33 -2.12 -26.73 21.67
C SER A 33 -2.65 -25.37 21.26
N TYR A 34 -3.47 -25.31 20.20
CA TYR A 34 -4.03 -24.06 19.71
C TYR A 34 -5.53 -24.14 19.45
N ALA A 35 -6.19 -23.00 19.52
CA ALA A 35 -7.58 -22.85 19.13
C ALA A 35 -7.82 -21.52 18.41
N PHE A 36 -8.69 -21.54 17.41
CA PHE A 36 -9.19 -20.35 16.75
C PHE A 36 -10.45 -19.86 17.44
N VAL A 37 -10.59 -18.55 17.59
CA VAL A 37 -11.73 -17.93 18.25
C VAL A 37 -12.19 -16.72 17.43
N ASP A 38 -13.49 -16.58 17.26
CA ASP A 38 -14.16 -15.43 16.67
C ASP A 38 -15.38 -15.04 17.49
N VAL A 39 -15.65 -13.74 17.61
CA VAL A 39 -16.80 -13.23 18.36
C VAL A 39 -17.63 -12.25 17.56
N GLU A 40 -18.91 -12.51 17.47
CA GLU A 40 -19.86 -11.58 16.90
C GLU A 40 -20.39 -10.63 17.97
N VAL A 41 -20.19 -9.33 17.77
CA VAL A 41 -20.57 -8.28 18.70
C VAL A 41 -21.58 -7.34 18.09
N GLY A 42 -22.65 -7.07 18.81
CA GLY A 42 -23.71 -6.17 18.35
C GLY A 42 -23.23 -4.73 18.18
N VAL A 43 -23.36 -4.17 16.98
CA VAL A 43 -22.90 -2.84 16.58
C VAL A 43 -23.40 -1.70 17.48
N LYS A 44 -24.63 -1.81 18.00
CA LYS A 44 -25.26 -0.74 18.79
C LYS A 44 -25.07 -0.88 20.30
N ASN A 45 -24.94 -2.08 20.80
CA ASN A 45 -24.97 -2.37 22.24
C ASN A 45 -23.64 -2.93 22.77
N HIS A 46 -22.67 -3.23 21.88
CA HIS A 46 -21.38 -3.81 22.22
C HIS A 46 -21.49 -5.10 23.08
N LYS A 47 -22.59 -5.84 22.95
CA LYS A 47 -22.77 -7.12 23.64
C LYS A 47 -22.42 -8.26 22.72
N ILE A 48 -21.79 -9.27 23.29
CA ILE A 48 -21.52 -10.54 22.59
C ILE A 48 -22.85 -11.15 22.16
N GLN A 49 -22.97 -11.42 20.88
CA GLN A 49 -24.15 -12.07 20.29
C GLN A 49 -23.90 -13.55 20.09
N ASP A 50 -22.70 -13.90 19.63
CA ASP A 50 -22.32 -15.28 19.37
C ASP A 50 -20.79 -15.45 19.54
N ILE A 51 -20.34 -16.67 19.84
CA ILE A 51 -18.93 -17.03 19.95
C ILE A 51 -18.71 -18.35 19.25
N GLY A 52 -17.77 -18.37 18.32
CA GLY A 52 -17.23 -19.56 17.68
C GLY A 52 -15.84 -19.87 18.17
N ALA A 53 -15.52 -21.14 18.30
CA ALA A 53 -14.14 -21.58 18.43
C ALA A 53 -13.92 -22.95 17.78
N LEU A 54 -12.69 -23.17 17.31
CA LEU A 54 -12.24 -24.39 16.68
C LEU A 54 -10.86 -24.76 17.22
N ARG A 55 -10.73 -25.94 17.83
CA ARG A 55 -9.46 -26.43 18.39
C ARG A 55 -8.66 -27.22 17.36
N HIS A 56 -7.38 -27.43 17.67
CA HIS A 56 -6.45 -28.25 16.88
C HIS A 56 -6.90 -29.72 16.75
N ASP A 57 -7.71 -30.22 17.69
CA ASP A 57 -8.28 -31.58 17.69
C ASP A 57 -9.65 -31.67 17.01
N GLU A 58 -10.03 -30.68 16.20
CA GLU A 58 -11.31 -30.53 15.48
C GLU A 58 -12.53 -30.33 16.40
N ALA A 59 -12.34 -30.19 17.72
CA ALA A 59 -13.43 -29.85 18.61
C ALA A 59 -13.94 -28.42 18.33
N THR A 60 -15.25 -28.27 18.23
CA THR A 60 -15.89 -26.98 17.94
C THR A 60 -16.70 -26.46 19.12
N PHE A 61 -16.72 -25.16 19.27
CA PHE A 61 -17.56 -24.45 20.24
C PHE A 61 -18.40 -23.41 19.50
N HIS A 62 -19.72 -23.41 19.75
CA HIS A 62 -20.64 -22.44 19.16
C HIS A 62 -21.74 -22.14 20.18
N ARG A 63 -21.53 -21.14 21.03
CA ARG A 63 -22.44 -20.73 22.09
C ARG A 63 -22.19 -19.28 22.51
N ASN A 64 -23.19 -18.63 23.08
CA ASN A 64 -23.06 -17.32 23.68
C ASN A 64 -22.76 -17.42 25.19
N SER A 65 -21.71 -18.13 25.55
CA SER A 65 -21.28 -18.29 26.94
C SER A 65 -19.77 -18.13 27.08
N LYS A 66 -19.35 -17.00 27.63
CA LYS A 66 -17.96 -16.70 27.89
C LYS A 66 -17.31 -17.66 28.91
N ALA A 67 -18.07 -18.11 29.92
CA ALA A 67 -17.56 -19.04 30.92
C ALA A 67 -17.26 -20.40 30.28
N ASP A 68 -18.17 -20.94 29.48
CA ASP A 68 -17.97 -22.22 28.81
C ASP A 68 -16.83 -22.15 27.78
N LEU A 69 -16.64 -21.00 27.12
CA LEU A 69 -15.48 -20.79 26.26
C LEU A 69 -14.15 -20.87 27.03
N LEU A 70 -14.07 -20.22 28.20
CA LEU A 70 -12.86 -20.25 29.02
C LEU A 70 -12.52 -21.66 29.49
N ASP A 71 -13.55 -22.49 29.77
CA ASP A 71 -13.36 -23.90 30.09
C ASP A 71 -12.90 -24.70 28.88
N PHE A 72 -13.48 -24.40 27.69
CA PHE A 72 -13.11 -25.02 26.42
C PHE A 72 -11.65 -24.72 26.03
N LEU A 73 -11.13 -23.57 26.43
CA LEU A 73 -9.74 -23.13 26.17
C LEU A 73 -8.78 -23.45 27.34
N SER A 74 -9.18 -24.27 28.31
CA SER A 74 -8.45 -24.44 29.58
C SER A 74 -7.05 -25.05 29.44
N ASP A 75 -6.84 -25.87 28.41
CA ASP A 75 -5.60 -26.60 28.08
C ASP A 75 -4.90 -26.09 26.83
N ILE A 76 -5.31 -24.93 26.33
CA ILE A 76 -4.78 -24.30 25.10
C ILE A 76 -3.66 -23.34 25.47
N ASP A 77 -2.57 -23.34 24.66
CA ASP A 77 -1.42 -22.45 24.81
C ASP A 77 -1.56 -21.22 23.90
N PHE A 78 -1.99 -21.41 22.64
CA PHE A 78 -2.16 -20.36 21.65
C PHE A 78 -3.63 -20.15 21.28
N VAL A 79 -4.08 -18.89 21.35
CA VAL A 79 -5.41 -18.53 20.87
C VAL A 79 -5.26 -17.66 19.64
N CYS A 80 -5.76 -18.17 18.52
CA CYS A 80 -5.59 -17.61 17.17
C CYS A 80 -6.89 -16.95 16.69
N GLY A 81 -6.77 -15.94 15.88
CA GLY A 81 -7.91 -15.30 15.23
C GLY A 81 -7.50 -14.19 14.27
N HIS A 82 -8.48 -13.62 13.59
CA HIS A 82 -8.25 -12.52 12.67
C HIS A 82 -8.67 -11.19 13.31
N ASN A 83 -7.72 -10.33 13.66
CA ASN A 83 -7.87 -9.14 14.48
C ASN A 83 -8.19 -9.46 15.97
N ILE A 84 -7.73 -10.61 16.43
CA ILE A 84 -8.05 -11.11 17.78
C ILE A 84 -7.51 -10.18 18.88
N VAL A 85 -6.31 -9.62 18.68
CA VAL A 85 -5.62 -8.79 19.70
C VAL A 85 -6.43 -7.54 20.02
N HIS A 86 -6.97 -6.86 19.01
CA HIS A 86 -7.64 -5.58 19.21
C HIS A 86 -9.17 -5.67 19.18
N HIS A 87 -9.74 -6.79 18.76
CA HIS A 87 -11.19 -7.00 18.74
C HIS A 87 -11.62 -8.07 19.74
N ASP A 88 -11.45 -9.34 19.43
CA ASP A 88 -12.08 -10.43 20.18
C ASP A 88 -11.60 -10.55 21.61
N ALA A 89 -10.29 -10.43 21.83
CA ALA A 89 -9.69 -10.55 23.16
C ALA A 89 -10.23 -9.55 24.18
N LYS A 90 -10.61 -8.34 23.73
CA LYS A 90 -11.21 -7.31 24.59
C LYS A 90 -12.57 -7.75 25.16
N PHE A 91 -13.37 -8.40 24.31
CA PHE A 91 -14.70 -8.86 24.71
C PHE A 91 -14.64 -10.18 25.48
N LEU A 92 -13.74 -11.06 25.10
CA LEU A 92 -13.70 -12.43 25.64
C LEU A 92 -12.88 -12.57 26.92
N PHE A 93 -11.68 -12.00 26.97
CA PHE A 93 -10.71 -12.35 27.99
C PHE A 93 -10.52 -11.29 29.07
N GLY A 94 -10.68 -10.01 28.77
CA GLY A 94 -10.43 -8.92 29.72
C GLY A 94 -9.05 -9.06 30.37
N ASP A 95 -8.99 -9.03 31.71
CA ASP A 95 -7.73 -9.15 32.47
C ASP A 95 -7.06 -10.53 32.40
N LYS A 96 -7.77 -11.56 31.93
CA LYS A 96 -7.24 -12.93 31.76
C LYS A 96 -6.49 -13.14 30.44
N ARG A 97 -6.40 -12.12 29.62
CA ARG A 97 -5.76 -12.13 28.31
C ARG A 97 -4.32 -12.67 28.35
N GLN A 98 -3.57 -12.40 29.41
CA GLN A 98 -2.18 -12.84 29.58
C GLN A 98 -1.98 -14.35 29.74
N ARG A 99 -3.05 -15.13 29.84
CA ARG A 99 -2.97 -16.57 29.97
C ARG A 99 -2.52 -17.27 28.69
N TRP A 100 -2.86 -16.70 27.54
CA TRP A 100 -2.61 -17.29 26.22
C TRP A 100 -1.67 -16.43 25.38
N ALA A 101 -0.86 -17.04 24.54
CA ALA A 101 -0.22 -16.34 23.44
C ALA A 101 -1.27 -16.08 22.35
N LEU A 102 -1.53 -14.81 22.04
CA LEU A 102 -2.53 -14.43 21.02
C LEU A 102 -1.85 -14.36 19.66
N VAL A 103 -2.35 -15.12 18.69
CA VAL A 103 -1.84 -15.14 17.30
C VAL A 103 -2.83 -14.42 16.40
N ASP A 104 -2.41 -13.29 15.86
CA ASP A 104 -3.26 -12.42 15.03
C ASP A 104 -2.88 -12.49 13.56
N THR A 105 -3.72 -13.10 12.74
CA THR A 105 -3.47 -13.25 11.30
C THR A 105 -3.62 -11.94 10.53
N LEU A 106 -4.38 -10.95 11.02
CA LEU A 106 -4.55 -9.68 10.32
C LEU A 106 -3.24 -8.89 10.23
N TYR A 107 -2.39 -8.95 11.25
CA TYR A 107 -1.13 -8.21 11.30
C TYR A 107 -0.01 -8.92 10.53
N MET A 108 -0.04 -10.25 10.50
CA MET A 108 0.94 -11.03 9.74
C MET A 108 0.65 -11.04 8.24
N SER A 109 -0.62 -11.03 7.84
CA SER A 109 -1.02 -11.13 6.44
C SER A 109 -0.39 -10.06 5.53
N PRO A 110 -0.36 -8.73 5.86
CA PRO A 110 0.31 -7.74 5.02
C PRO A 110 1.83 -7.86 4.99
N LEU A 111 2.43 -8.44 6.02
CA LEU A 111 3.87 -8.68 6.08
C LEU A 111 4.30 -9.83 5.16
N LEU A 112 3.50 -10.89 5.13
CA LEU A 112 3.82 -12.12 4.40
C LEU A 112 3.26 -12.14 2.97
N PHE A 113 2.16 -11.40 2.73
CA PHE A 113 1.51 -11.30 1.42
C PHE A 113 1.35 -9.83 0.99
N PRO A 114 2.45 -9.07 0.89
CA PRO A 114 2.41 -7.63 0.63
C PRO A 114 1.82 -7.26 -0.74
N GLU A 115 1.73 -8.20 -1.68
CA GLU A 115 1.12 -8.00 -2.98
C GLU A 115 -0.43 -8.02 -2.94
N ARG A 116 -1.03 -8.52 -1.86
CA ARG A 116 -2.49 -8.56 -1.70
C ARG A 116 -3.01 -7.18 -1.30
N PRO A 117 -3.95 -6.58 -2.03
CA PRO A 117 -4.48 -5.26 -1.69
C PRO A 117 -5.44 -5.29 -0.49
N TYR A 118 -5.97 -6.47 -0.14
CA TYR A 118 -6.93 -6.66 0.95
C TYR A 118 -6.53 -7.84 1.83
N HIS A 119 -6.63 -7.63 3.14
CA HIS A 119 -6.26 -8.60 4.18
C HIS A 119 -7.43 -8.96 5.11
N ARG A 120 -8.67 -8.79 4.66
CA ARG A 120 -9.86 -9.24 5.37
C ARG A 120 -10.16 -10.69 5.00
N LEU A 121 -10.67 -11.47 5.96
CA LEU A 121 -11.26 -12.77 5.65
C LEU A 121 -12.35 -12.58 4.60
N VAL A 122 -12.30 -13.37 3.54
CA VAL A 122 -13.31 -13.33 2.48
C VAL A 122 -14.60 -13.91 3.05
N LYS A 123 -15.62 -13.07 3.23
CA LYS A 123 -16.98 -13.54 3.52
C LYS A 123 -17.61 -14.00 2.21
N ASP A 124 -17.95 -15.26 2.12
CA ASP A 124 -18.61 -15.81 0.94
C ASP A 124 -19.84 -15.01 0.56
N ASP A 125 -20.09 -14.92 -0.75
CA ASP A 125 -21.16 -14.08 -1.32
C ASP A 125 -22.49 -14.23 -0.59
N LYS A 126 -23.02 -13.12 -0.12
CA LYS A 126 -24.28 -12.98 0.63
C LYS A 126 -25.56 -13.46 -0.11
N LEU A 127 -25.41 -14.30 -1.12
CA LEU A 127 -26.52 -14.66 -2.02
C LEU A 127 -27.18 -16.02 -1.77
N MET A 128 -26.64 -16.84 -0.90
CA MET A 128 -27.22 -18.17 -0.65
C MET A 128 -27.10 -18.55 0.84
N SER A 129 -28.22 -18.45 1.56
CA SER A 129 -28.52 -19.10 2.83
C SER A 129 -28.39 -18.32 4.15
N ASP A 130 -29.21 -18.74 5.12
CA ASP A 130 -29.34 -18.29 6.51
C ASP A 130 -28.10 -18.57 7.40
N GLU A 131 -26.97 -18.98 6.81
CA GLU A 131 -25.68 -19.20 7.48
C GLU A 131 -24.79 -17.93 7.54
N ILE A 132 -25.37 -16.77 7.31
CA ILE A 132 -24.71 -15.47 7.32
C ILE A 132 -24.36 -15.13 8.76
N ASN A 133 -23.08 -15.24 9.12
CA ASN A 133 -22.42 -14.98 10.41
C ASN A 133 -22.34 -16.21 11.33
N ASN A 134 -21.81 -17.32 10.86
CA ASN A 134 -21.36 -18.39 11.74
C ASN A 134 -19.91 -18.14 12.14
N PRO A 135 -19.62 -17.78 13.41
CA PRO A 135 -18.23 -17.48 13.85
C PRO A 135 -17.31 -18.71 13.76
N VAL A 136 -17.84 -19.93 13.71
CA VAL A 136 -17.01 -21.13 13.48
C VAL A 136 -16.44 -21.15 12.06
N ASN A 137 -17.21 -20.72 11.05
CA ASN A 137 -16.70 -20.61 9.67
C ASN A 137 -15.60 -19.56 9.55
N ASP A 138 -15.69 -18.45 10.31
CA ASP A 138 -14.63 -17.45 10.33
C ASP A 138 -13.36 -17.98 11.06
N CYS A 139 -13.51 -18.86 12.06
CA CYS A 139 -12.40 -19.62 12.66
C CYS A 139 -11.72 -20.56 11.64
N GLU A 140 -12.48 -21.27 10.79
CA GLU A 140 -11.92 -22.13 9.75
C GLU A 140 -11.10 -21.34 8.74
N LYS A 141 -11.63 -20.20 8.28
CA LYS A 141 -10.90 -19.30 7.36
C LYS A 141 -9.64 -18.70 8.00
N ALA A 142 -9.72 -18.33 9.28
CA ALA A 142 -8.54 -17.85 10.02
C ALA A 142 -7.48 -18.94 10.17
N ARG A 143 -7.89 -20.19 10.32
CA ARG A 143 -7.00 -21.35 10.36
C ARG A 143 -6.28 -21.56 9.03
N GLU A 144 -7.01 -21.56 7.93
CA GLU A 144 -6.42 -21.67 6.60
C GLU A 144 -5.39 -20.56 6.35
N LEU A 145 -5.76 -19.32 6.67
CA LEU A 145 -4.86 -18.19 6.53
C LEU A 145 -3.60 -18.32 7.40
N LEU A 146 -3.73 -18.74 8.67
CA LEU A 146 -2.57 -18.93 9.56
C LEU A 146 -1.61 -20.00 9.02
N PHE A 147 -2.14 -21.09 8.47
CA PHE A 147 -1.28 -22.12 7.91
C PHE A 147 -0.55 -21.64 6.64
N ASP A 148 -1.21 -20.86 5.79
CA ASP A 148 -0.57 -20.19 4.66
C ASP A 148 0.53 -19.22 5.16
N GLU A 149 0.28 -18.46 6.22
CA GLU A 149 1.25 -17.55 6.82
C GLU A 149 2.47 -18.29 7.37
N ILE A 150 2.27 -19.39 8.11
CA ILE A 150 3.35 -20.21 8.62
C ILE A 150 4.17 -20.83 7.48
N ALA A 151 3.50 -21.35 6.46
CA ALA A 151 4.16 -21.92 5.28
C ALA A 151 5.01 -20.86 4.56
N HIS A 152 4.46 -19.66 4.37
CA HIS A 152 5.18 -18.55 3.75
C HIS A 152 6.35 -18.08 4.62
N TRP A 153 6.17 -17.91 5.93
CA TRP A 153 7.24 -17.58 6.87
C TRP A 153 8.43 -18.54 6.75
N ARG A 154 8.17 -19.84 6.70
CA ARG A 154 9.20 -20.87 6.53
C ARG A 154 9.89 -20.85 5.16
N SER A 155 9.23 -20.32 4.15
CA SER A 155 9.82 -20.14 2.80
C SER A 155 10.74 -18.93 2.71
N LEU A 156 10.67 -18.01 3.66
CA LEU A 156 11.58 -16.85 3.72
C LEU A 156 13.02 -17.31 4.00
N SER A 157 14.00 -16.54 3.50
CA SER A 157 15.39 -16.75 3.87
C SER A 157 15.58 -16.59 5.39
N GLU A 158 16.52 -17.35 5.99
CA GLU A 158 16.86 -17.22 7.42
C GLU A 158 17.16 -15.76 7.78
N ARG A 159 17.82 -15.02 6.88
CA ARG A 159 18.13 -13.61 7.09
C ARG A 159 16.87 -12.75 7.20
N ARG A 160 15.84 -12.99 6.38
CA ARG A 160 14.55 -12.27 6.47
C ARG A 160 13.80 -12.62 7.74
N GLN A 161 13.76 -13.89 8.09
CA GLN A 161 13.16 -14.31 9.36
C GLN A 161 13.83 -13.59 10.54
N HIS A 162 15.17 -13.50 10.56
CA HIS A 162 15.92 -12.76 11.58
C HIS A 162 15.63 -11.25 11.58
N ILE A 163 15.52 -10.63 10.38
CA ILE A 163 15.17 -9.21 10.27
C ILE A 163 13.79 -8.95 10.88
N TYR A 164 12.78 -9.72 10.48
CA TYR A 164 11.42 -9.53 10.98
C TYR A 164 11.30 -9.88 12.46
N ALA A 165 11.94 -10.95 12.92
CA ALA A 165 11.99 -11.31 14.33
C ALA A 165 12.63 -10.19 15.17
N SER A 166 13.75 -9.62 14.71
CA SER A 166 14.43 -8.51 15.42
C SER A 166 13.61 -7.21 15.46
N LEU A 167 12.72 -7.00 14.51
CA LEU A 167 11.84 -5.82 14.48
C LEU A 167 10.55 -6.00 15.28
N LEU A 168 10.02 -7.22 15.37
CA LEU A 168 8.64 -7.47 15.77
C LEU A 168 8.47 -8.26 17.06
N ILE A 169 9.49 -9.01 17.55
CA ILE A 169 9.43 -9.71 18.85
C ILE A 169 9.25 -8.67 19.97
N GLY A 170 8.32 -8.95 20.89
CA GLY A 170 7.96 -8.07 21.99
C GLY A 170 6.89 -7.03 21.65
N ILE A 171 6.36 -7.05 20.40
CA ILE A 171 5.22 -6.24 19.99
C ILE A 171 3.98 -7.14 20.00
N GLU A 172 2.98 -6.75 20.77
CA GLU A 172 1.83 -7.57 21.13
C GLU A 172 1.12 -8.23 19.94
N GLU A 173 0.98 -7.49 18.83
CA GLU A 173 0.29 -7.95 17.62
C GLU A 173 1.03 -9.07 16.87
N PHE A 174 2.34 -9.19 17.09
CA PHE A 174 3.19 -10.14 16.37
C PHE A 174 3.76 -11.24 17.29
N ASP A 175 3.80 -10.98 18.59
CA ASP A 175 4.55 -11.78 19.54
C ASP A 175 4.06 -13.24 19.60
N GLY A 176 2.75 -13.45 19.58
CA GLY A 176 2.17 -14.79 19.56
C GLY A 176 2.54 -15.60 18.30
N PHE A 177 2.54 -14.96 17.12
CA PHE A 177 3.00 -15.63 15.90
C PHE A 177 4.49 -15.98 15.96
N MET A 178 5.32 -15.03 16.41
CA MET A 178 6.77 -15.25 16.54
C MET A 178 7.08 -16.38 17.50
N GLN A 179 6.36 -16.49 18.62
CA GLN A 179 6.47 -17.61 19.55
C GLN A 179 6.06 -18.93 18.89
N MET A 180 4.93 -18.96 18.19
CA MET A 180 4.39 -20.16 17.53
C MET A 180 5.36 -20.73 16.49
N VAL A 181 5.98 -19.86 15.66
CA VAL A 181 6.96 -20.31 14.67
C VAL A 181 8.36 -20.51 15.21
N GLY A 182 8.58 -20.25 16.51
CA GLY A 182 9.88 -20.37 17.16
C GLY A 182 10.90 -19.38 16.63
N ALA A 183 10.46 -18.17 16.27
CA ALA A 183 11.35 -17.13 15.77
C ALA A 183 12.28 -16.63 16.88
N GLU A 184 13.55 -16.43 16.55
CA GLU A 184 14.57 -15.94 17.48
C GLU A 184 15.22 -14.67 16.91
N SER A 185 15.47 -13.69 17.78
CA SER A 185 16.29 -12.54 17.46
C SER A 185 17.69 -12.73 18.03
N ASN A 186 18.70 -12.70 17.16
CA ASN A 186 20.09 -12.75 17.62
C ASN A 186 20.57 -11.36 18.00
N ALA A 187 20.82 -11.14 19.29
CA ALA A 187 21.35 -9.87 19.80
C ALA A 187 22.76 -9.53 19.29
N ASN A 188 23.46 -10.49 18.68
CA ASN A 188 24.84 -10.33 18.21
C ASN A 188 24.94 -9.87 16.75
N ASP A 189 23.87 -9.97 15.95
CA ASP A 189 23.88 -9.56 14.56
C ASP A 189 23.47 -8.10 14.43
N SER A 190 24.23 -7.34 13.64
CA SER A 190 23.86 -5.97 13.31
C SER A 190 22.63 -6.00 12.39
N LEU A 191 21.45 -5.67 12.92
CA LEU A 191 20.21 -5.57 12.14
C LEU A 191 20.39 -4.67 10.90
N VAL A 192 21.17 -3.59 11.03
CA VAL A 192 21.48 -2.68 9.91
C VAL A 192 22.21 -3.40 8.79
N GLU A 193 23.23 -4.19 9.13
CA GLU A 193 24.01 -4.96 8.15
C GLU A 193 23.17 -6.05 7.48
N LEU A 194 22.31 -6.72 8.25
CA LEU A 194 21.39 -7.73 7.70
C LEU A 194 20.44 -7.10 6.67
N ILE A 195 19.82 -5.95 6.99
CA ILE A 195 18.91 -5.26 6.09
C ILE A 195 19.67 -4.75 4.85
N GLN A 196 20.85 -4.15 5.02
CA GLN A 196 21.64 -3.67 3.89
C GLN A 196 22.07 -4.79 2.95
N ALA A 197 22.42 -5.96 3.49
CA ALA A 197 22.81 -7.12 2.68
C ALA A 197 21.61 -7.75 1.96
N GLU A 198 20.46 -7.90 2.63
CA GLU A 198 19.27 -8.53 2.05
C GLU A 198 18.63 -7.65 0.98
N PHE A 199 18.62 -6.33 1.18
CA PHE A 199 18.02 -5.36 0.28
C PHE A 199 19.04 -4.57 -0.55
N TYR A 200 20.23 -5.15 -0.77
CA TYR A 200 21.26 -4.54 -1.60
C TYR A 200 20.73 -4.19 -3.00
N GLY A 201 20.97 -2.96 -3.43
CA GLY A 201 20.49 -2.44 -4.72
C GLY A 201 18.99 -2.14 -4.78
N LYS A 202 18.20 -2.46 -3.73
CA LYS A 202 16.77 -2.15 -3.63
C LYS A 202 16.50 -0.92 -2.75
N ILE A 203 17.44 -0.54 -1.90
CA ILE A 203 17.38 0.62 -1.00
C ILE A 203 18.67 1.45 -1.08
N CYS A 204 18.61 2.69 -0.60
CA CYS A 204 19.80 3.53 -0.46
C CYS A 204 20.79 2.91 0.53
N ALA A 205 22.05 2.71 0.11
CA ALA A 205 23.09 2.13 0.95
C ALA A 205 23.41 2.97 2.19
N ASN A 206 23.07 4.26 2.20
CA ASN A 206 23.32 5.20 3.29
C ASN A 206 22.01 5.63 4.01
N ALA A 207 20.92 4.84 3.89
CA ALA A 207 19.69 5.11 4.63
C ALA A 207 19.93 4.93 6.14
N ASP A 208 19.32 5.78 6.96
CA ASP A 208 19.43 5.71 8.42
C ASP A 208 18.51 4.60 8.98
N ILE A 209 18.83 3.35 8.63
CA ILE A 209 18.08 2.16 9.04
C ILE A 209 18.03 2.07 10.57
N LYS A 210 19.09 2.44 11.26
CA LYS A 210 19.16 2.36 12.72
C LYS A 210 18.08 3.19 13.40
N THR A 211 17.93 4.44 12.99
CA THR A 211 16.87 5.32 13.51
C THR A 211 15.49 4.81 13.14
N LEU A 212 15.31 4.31 11.90
CA LEU A 212 14.03 3.76 11.45
C LEU A 212 13.64 2.51 12.26
N ALA A 213 14.57 1.59 12.51
CA ALA A 213 14.32 0.37 13.29
C ALA A 213 13.92 0.66 14.73
N VAL A 214 14.53 1.68 15.37
CA VAL A 214 14.20 2.06 16.75
C VAL A 214 12.88 2.80 16.84
N LYS A 215 12.61 3.72 15.89
CA LYS A 215 11.45 4.61 15.98
C LYS A 215 10.18 4.04 15.37
N TYR A 216 10.32 3.22 14.32
CA TYR A 216 9.21 2.71 13.52
C TYR A 216 9.40 1.23 13.15
N PRO A 217 9.56 0.31 14.12
CA PRO A 217 9.90 -1.10 13.82
C PRO A 217 8.84 -1.79 12.96
N CYS A 218 7.55 -1.68 13.29
CA CYS A 218 6.47 -2.27 12.49
C CYS A 218 6.40 -1.67 11.08
N ALA A 219 6.48 -0.34 10.99
CA ALA A 219 6.46 0.33 9.70
C ALA A 219 7.67 -0.04 8.84
N LEU A 220 8.85 -0.26 9.46
CA LEU A 220 10.03 -0.74 8.75
C LEU A 220 9.83 -2.18 8.25
N ALA A 221 9.27 -3.07 9.05
CA ALA A 221 8.98 -4.44 8.63
C ALA A 221 8.04 -4.47 7.42
N TYR A 222 6.92 -3.74 7.46
CA TYR A 222 5.99 -3.64 6.32
C TYR A 222 6.63 -2.96 5.10
N ALA A 223 7.44 -1.91 5.31
CA ALA A 223 8.15 -1.24 4.22
C ALA A 223 9.11 -2.20 3.51
N LEU A 224 9.86 -3.01 4.26
CA LEU A 224 10.78 -4.00 3.69
C LEU A 224 10.03 -5.10 2.93
N ALA A 225 8.89 -5.57 3.46
CA ALA A 225 8.04 -6.53 2.76
C ALA A 225 7.53 -5.98 1.41
N LEU A 226 7.05 -4.74 1.39
CA LEU A 226 6.58 -4.07 0.18
C LEU A 226 7.71 -3.84 -0.85
N ILE A 227 8.91 -3.49 -0.39
CA ILE A 227 10.09 -3.29 -1.25
C ILE A 227 10.53 -4.60 -1.92
N ASP A 228 10.28 -5.73 -1.28
CA ASP A 228 10.69 -7.02 -1.79
C ASP A 228 9.77 -7.58 -2.87
N THR A 229 8.56 -7.08 -3.00
CA THR A 229 7.64 -7.55 -4.04
C THR A 229 8.29 -7.41 -5.41
N THR A 230 8.26 -8.48 -6.18
CA THR A 230 8.78 -8.50 -7.57
C THR A 230 7.81 -7.80 -8.53
N ASP A 231 6.57 -7.66 -8.13
CA ASP A 231 5.54 -6.97 -8.91
C ASP A 231 5.56 -5.47 -8.62
N GLN A 232 5.77 -4.66 -9.66
CA GLN A 232 5.67 -3.20 -9.57
C GLN A 232 4.26 -2.72 -9.19
N ARG A 233 3.29 -3.62 -9.22
CA ARG A 233 1.87 -3.38 -8.95
C ARG A 233 1.50 -3.41 -7.48
N SER A 234 2.42 -3.73 -6.57
CA SER A 234 2.09 -3.72 -5.14
C SER A 234 1.78 -2.30 -4.66
N VAL A 235 0.76 -2.20 -3.84
CA VAL A 235 0.41 -0.97 -3.14
C VAL A 235 0.47 -1.21 -1.66
N THR A 236 0.81 -0.18 -0.89
CA THR A 236 0.64 -0.29 0.55
C THR A 236 -0.83 -0.55 0.85
N PRO A 237 -1.20 -1.69 1.46
CA PRO A 237 -2.59 -2.00 1.73
C PRO A 237 -3.26 -0.89 2.53
N ALA A 238 -4.51 -0.56 2.22
CA ALA A 238 -5.23 0.53 2.88
C ALA A 238 -5.32 0.34 4.41
N TRP A 239 -5.38 -0.91 4.87
CA TRP A 239 -5.34 -1.24 6.30
C TRP A 239 -3.99 -0.85 6.93
N VAL A 240 -2.87 -1.13 6.25
CA VAL A 240 -1.53 -0.74 6.71
C VAL A 240 -1.40 0.77 6.75
N LEU A 241 -1.84 1.47 5.70
CA LEU A 241 -1.83 2.95 5.66
C LEU A 241 -2.63 3.59 6.80
N TYR A 242 -3.71 2.94 7.23
CA TYR A 242 -4.55 3.43 8.32
C TYR A 242 -3.90 3.20 9.71
N ASN A 243 -3.31 2.03 9.93
CA ASN A 243 -2.77 1.64 11.24
C ASN A 243 -1.29 2.01 11.42
N TYR A 244 -0.52 2.07 10.33
CA TYR A 244 0.91 2.39 10.29
C TYR A 244 1.21 3.42 9.19
N PRO A 245 0.69 4.65 9.29
CA PRO A 245 0.87 5.69 8.26
C PRO A 245 2.35 6.03 8.01
N GLU A 246 3.23 5.74 8.98
CA GLU A 246 4.66 5.95 8.86
C GLU A 246 5.33 5.05 7.82
N VAL A 247 4.67 4.00 7.34
CA VAL A 247 5.20 3.13 6.27
C VAL A 247 5.56 3.93 5.02
N GLU A 248 4.74 4.89 4.63
CA GLU A 248 5.02 5.76 3.49
C GLU A 248 6.29 6.60 3.70
N TYR A 249 6.46 7.15 4.92
CA TYR A 249 7.67 7.87 5.31
C TYR A 249 8.90 6.95 5.28
N VAL A 250 8.81 5.76 5.85
CA VAL A 250 9.92 4.79 5.92
C VAL A 250 10.35 4.36 4.52
N ILE A 251 9.42 4.00 3.63
CA ILE A 251 9.74 3.66 2.23
C ILE A 251 10.45 4.82 1.54
N ARG A 252 9.99 6.06 1.77
CA ARG A 252 10.61 7.26 1.20
C ARG A 252 12.04 7.44 1.71
N GLN A 253 12.31 7.25 3.01
CA GLN A 253 13.66 7.32 3.58
C GLN A 253 14.58 6.24 3.02
N LEU A 254 14.07 5.03 2.79
CA LEU A 254 14.85 3.93 2.24
C LEU A 254 15.11 4.07 0.73
N ARG A 255 14.15 4.62 -0.03
CA ARG A 255 14.17 4.52 -1.50
C ARG A 255 14.07 5.83 -2.28
N HIS A 256 13.65 6.92 -1.66
CA HIS A 256 13.41 8.19 -2.37
C HIS A 256 14.05 9.41 -1.70
N THR A 257 14.88 9.19 -0.68
CA THR A 257 15.71 10.24 -0.08
C THR A 257 17.14 10.04 -0.54
N ARG A 258 17.64 10.99 -1.37
CA ARG A 258 19.01 10.93 -1.90
C ARG A 258 20.02 11.12 -0.77
N CYS A 259 20.98 10.24 -0.64
CA CYS A 259 22.06 10.37 0.33
C CYS A 259 23.08 11.42 -0.10
N ALA A 260 23.67 12.11 0.89
CA ALA A 260 24.62 13.20 0.65
C ALA A 260 25.95 12.74 0.02
N VAL A 261 26.36 11.50 0.32
CA VAL A 261 27.65 10.95 -0.16
C VAL A 261 27.56 10.27 -1.53
N GLY A 262 26.33 10.09 -2.05
CA GLY A 262 26.09 9.31 -3.26
C GLY A 262 26.11 7.79 -3.02
N CYS A 263 25.37 7.04 -3.80
CA CYS A 263 25.45 5.58 -3.88
C CYS A 263 24.82 5.09 -5.19
N GLU A 264 25.18 3.87 -5.61
CA GLU A 264 24.72 3.29 -6.87
C GLU A 264 23.17 3.28 -6.99
N TYR A 265 22.45 3.03 -5.89
CA TYR A 265 21.00 3.07 -5.87
C TYR A 265 20.47 4.48 -6.21
N CYS A 266 20.94 5.51 -5.52
CA CYS A 266 20.49 6.89 -5.74
C CYS A 266 20.83 7.39 -7.15
N ASP A 267 22.02 7.05 -7.65
CA ASP A 267 22.50 7.47 -8.97
C ASP A 267 21.75 6.82 -10.13
N ARG A 268 21.15 5.64 -9.90
CA ARG A 268 20.30 4.98 -10.89
C ARG A 268 18.82 5.30 -10.72
N GLN A 269 18.30 5.23 -9.50
CA GLN A 269 16.86 5.30 -9.27
C GLN A 269 16.34 6.74 -9.17
N LEU A 270 17.16 7.68 -8.69
CA LEU A 270 16.74 9.06 -8.45
C LEU A 270 17.40 10.09 -9.40
N ASP A 271 18.30 9.65 -10.28
CA ASP A 271 18.93 10.57 -11.24
C ASP A 271 17.96 10.89 -12.40
N ALA A 272 17.71 12.19 -12.58
CA ALA A 272 16.77 12.66 -13.59
C ALA A 272 17.22 12.34 -15.02
N ARG A 273 18.51 12.45 -15.33
CA ARG A 273 19.05 12.20 -16.68
C ARG A 273 19.08 10.71 -17.00
N TYR A 274 19.51 9.89 -16.04
CA TYR A 274 19.48 8.44 -16.19
C TYR A 274 18.05 7.95 -16.50
N ASN A 275 17.06 8.40 -15.73
CA ASN A 275 15.67 7.99 -15.91
C ASN A 275 15.01 8.64 -17.14
N LEU A 276 15.43 9.86 -17.54
CA LEU A 276 15.00 10.46 -18.80
C LEU A 276 15.38 9.56 -19.99
N LYS A 277 16.61 9.06 -20.01
CA LYS A 277 17.05 8.12 -21.05
C LYS A 277 16.36 6.79 -20.96
N ARG A 278 16.20 6.25 -19.75
CA ARG A 278 15.55 4.96 -19.48
C ARG A 278 14.08 4.93 -19.93
N PHE A 279 13.27 5.91 -19.55
CA PHE A 279 11.83 5.91 -19.81
C PHE A 279 11.48 6.54 -21.17
N PHE A 280 12.16 7.59 -21.56
CA PHE A 280 11.78 8.37 -22.73
C PHE A 280 12.76 8.27 -23.92
N GLY A 281 13.95 7.67 -23.71
CA GLY A 281 14.98 7.55 -24.74
C GLY A 281 15.68 8.85 -25.08
N TYR A 282 15.49 9.92 -24.30
CA TYR A 282 16.12 11.21 -24.54
C TYR A 282 17.48 11.30 -23.85
N ASP A 283 18.49 11.82 -24.56
CA ASP A 283 19.85 11.99 -24.01
C ASP A 283 20.00 13.26 -23.16
N SER A 284 19.13 14.26 -23.34
CA SER A 284 19.18 15.52 -22.58
C SER A 284 17.79 16.16 -22.47
N PHE A 285 17.62 16.97 -21.42
CA PHE A 285 16.49 17.88 -21.27
C PHE A 285 16.59 19.04 -22.25
N ARG A 286 15.45 19.68 -22.53
CA ARG A 286 15.42 20.92 -23.31
C ARG A 286 15.90 22.09 -22.47
N THR A 287 16.60 23.02 -23.11
CA THR A 287 16.97 24.30 -22.53
C THR A 287 16.13 25.43 -23.13
N TYR A 288 15.95 26.51 -22.38
CA TYR A 288 15.20 27.69 -22.79
C TYR A 288 16.08 28.90 -22.55
N ASP A 289 16.40 29.64 -23.60
CA ASP A 289 17.33 30.78 -23.58
C ASP A 289 18.68 30.43 -22.92
N GLY A 290 19.12 29.17 -23.08
CA GLY A 290 20.35 28.64 -22.48
C GLY A 290 20.20 28.09 -21.06
N GLU A 291 19.06 28.29 -20.42
CA GLU A 291 18.77 27.83 -19.07
C GLU A 291 18.17 26.40 -19.02
N PRO A 292 18.59 25.52 -18.10
CA PRO A 292 18.12 24.13 -17.98
C PRO A 292 16.79 24.03 -17.22
N LEU A 293 15.80 24.87 -17.58
CA LEU A 293 14.55 25.00 -16.82
C LEU A 293 13.75 23.69 -16.73
N GLN A 294 13.73 22.89 -17.80
CA GLN A 294 13.01 21.61 -17.80
C GLN A 294 13.66 20.61 -16.85
N GLU A 295 15.00 20.55 -16.84
CA GLU A 295 15.75 19.70 -15.91
C GLU A 295 15.56 20.15 -14.47
N ASN A 296 15.69 21.45 -14.21
CA ASN A 296 15.51 22.02 -12.87
C ASN A 296 14.11 21.73 -12.31
N ALA A 297 13.07 21.85 -13.16
CA ALA A 297 11.70 21.53 -12.75
C ALA A 297 11.52 20.02 -12.45
N ALA A 298 12.09 19.15 -13.30
CA ALA A 298 12.04 17.71 -13.08
C ALA A 298 12.80 17.30 -11.79
N CYS A 299 14.00 17.82 -11.58
CA CYS A 299 14.78 17.58 -10.35
C CYS A 299 14.06 18.07 -9.10
N ALA A 300 13.50 19.29 -9.12
CA ALA A 300 12.73 19.82 -8.00
C ALA A 300 11.50 18.97 -7.68
N ALA A 301 10.82 18.44 -8.71
CA ALA A 301 9.71 17.52 -8.52
C ALA A 301 10.17 16.18 -7.94
N ILE A 302 11.26 15.58 -8.42
CA ILE A 302 11.84 14.34 -7.85
C ILE A 302 12.20 14.55 -6.37
N ASP A 303 12.73 15.73 -6.02
CA ASP A 303 13.01 16.09 -4.61
C ASP A 303 11.74 16.33 -3.76
N GLY A 304 10.55 16.17 -4.32
CA GLY A 304 9.28 16.37 -3.63
C GLY A 304 8.92 17.83 -3.36
N LYS A 305 9.53 18.79 -4.05
CA LYS A 305 9.26 20.22 -3.89
C LYS A 305 7.97 20.60 -4.62
N SER A 306 7.16 21.46 -4.00
CA SER A 306 6.08 22.15 -4.69
C SER A 306 6.66 23.25 -5.57
N LEU A 307 6.16 23.35 -6.81
CA LEU A 307 6.71 24.30 -7.79
C LEU A 307 5.64 24.84 -8.74
N LEU A 308 5.93 26.00 -9.31
CA LEU A 308 5.22 26.58 -10.44
C LEU A 308 6.12 26.52 -11.67
N ALA A 309 5.73 25.73 -12.66
CA ALA A 309 6.49 25.57 -13.91
C ALA A 309 5.78 26.29 -15.06
N ILE A 310 6.41 27.33 -15.59
CA ILE A 310 5.88 28.12 -16.71
C ILE A 310 6.78 27.90 -17.93
N PHE A 311 6.21 27.32 -18.98
CA PHE A 311 6.90 27.02 -20.23
C PHE A 311 6.10 27.54 -21.43
N PRO A 312 6.74 27.80 -22.58
CA PRO A 312 6.02 28.11 -23.80
C PRO A 312 5.20 26.88 -24.27
N THR A 313 4.14 27.14 -25.02
CA THR A 313 3.32 26.09 -25.64
C THR A 313 4.20 25.15 -26.48
N GLY A 314 4.03 23.84 -26.36
CA GLY A 314 4.91 22.85 -26.99
C GLY A 314 6.29 22.69 -26.34
N GLY A 315 6.55 23.37 -25.24
CA GLY A 315 7.81 23.34 -24.49
C GLY A 315 8.11 22.05 -23.74
N GLY A 316 7.35 20.99 -23.89
CA GLY A 316 7.60 19.71 -23.20
C GLY A 316 7.32 19.75 -21.71
N LYS A 317 6.34 20.53 -21.28
CA LYS A 317 5.88 20.66 -19.88
C LYS A 317 5.59 19.31 -19.23
N SER A 318 4.90 18.42 -19.96
CA SER A 318 4.44 17.12 -19.40
C SER A 318 5.58 16.27 -18.85
N LEU A 319 6.76 16.36 -19.46
CA LEU A 319 7.93 15.60 -19.02
C LEU A 319 8.34 15.95 -17.58
N THR A 320 8.14 17.19 -17.14
CA THR A 320 8.56 17.67 -15.82
C THR A 320 7.73 17.09 -14.66
N PHE A 321 6.59 16.47 -14.94
CA PHE A 321 5.82 15.72 -13.96
C PHE A 321 5.69 14.22 -14.30
N GLN A 322 5.71 13.85 -15.59
CA GLN A 322 5.63 12.42 -15.97
C GLN A 322 6.88 11.66 -15.54
N LEU A 323 8.08 12.22 -15.75
CA LEU A 323 9.31 11.57 -15.33
C LEU A 323 9.38 11.36 -13.81
N PRO A 324 9.16 12.39 -12.95
CA PRO A 324 9.08 12.19 -11.51
C PRO A 324 8.01 11.18 -11.09
N ALA A 325 6.85 11.18 -11.74
CA ALA A 325 5.77 10.25 -11.43
C ALA A 325 6.17 8.78 -11.68
N LEU A 326 6.87 8.50 -12.77
CA LEU A 326 7.39 7.15 -13.07
C LEU A 326 8.47 6.73 -12.08
N ILE A 327 9.35 7.65 -11.68
CA ILE A 327 10.38 7.41 -10.67
C ILE A 327 9.73 7.09 -9.31
N GLU A 328 8.75 7.88 -8.88
CA GLU A 328 8.06 7.68 -7.60
C GLU A 328 7.12 6.46 -7.64
N GLY A 329 6.49 6.19 -8.78
CA GLY A 329 5.74 4.96 -8.99
C GLY A 329 6.59 3.73 -8.73
N GLY A 330 7.79 3.68 -9.31
CA GLY A 330 8.74 2.56 -9.13
C GLY A 330 9.47 2.53 -7.78
N SER A 331 9.71 3.67 -7.14
CA SER A 331 10.49 3.72 -5.89
C SER A 331 9.64 3.63 -4.62
N VAL A 332 8.48 4.29 -4.59
CA VAL A 332 7.64 4.40 -3.38
C VAL A 332 6.18 4.00 -3.63
N HIS A 333 5.88 3.35 -4.76
CA HIS A 333 4.52 3.00 -5.19
C HIS A 333 3.56 4.20 -5.20
N GLY A 334 4.11 5.38 -5.45
CA GLY A 334 3.42 6.65 -5.38
C GLY A 334 2.45 6.87 -6.54
N LEU A 335 1.34 7.55 -6.28
CA LEU A 335 0.39 7.99 -7.29
C LEU A 335 0.54 9.50 -7.52
N THR A 336 0.80 9.90 -8.76
CA THR A 336 0.70 11.29 -9.20
C THR A 336 -0.67 11.53 -9.83
N VAL A 337 -1.42 12.49 -9.29
CA VAL A 337 -2.75 12.87 -9.77
C VAL A 337 -2.63 14.14 -10.62
N VAL A 338 -2.93 14.02 -11.91
CA VAL A 338 -2.90 15.14 -12.86
C VAL A 338 -4.31 15.65 -13.10
N ILE A 339 -4.56 16.88 -12.70
CA ILE A 339 -5.84 17.55 -12.85
C ILE A 339 -5.76 18.43 -14.08
N SER A 340 -6.50 18.08 -15.14
CA SER A 340 -6.51 18.77 -16.42
C SER A 340 -7.95 19.06 -16.86
N PRO A 341 -8.23 20.25 -17.47
CA PRO A 341 -9.58 20.64 -17.85
C PRO A 341 -10.07 20.00 -19.15
N LEU A 342 -9.16 19.49 -19.98
CA LEU A 342 -9.44 19.03 -21.34
C LEU A 342 -9.33 17.51 -21.42
N GLN A 343 -10.47 16.84 -21.57
CA GLN A 343 -10.54 15.37 -21.61
C GLN A 343 -9.81 14.77 -22.81
N SER A 344 -9.83 15.45 -23.96
CA SER A 344 -9.05 15.03 -25.15
C SER A 344 -7.56 15.06 -24.87
N LEU A 345 -7.06 16.11 -24.21
CA LEU A 345 -5.65 16.24 -23.87
C LEU A 345 -5.21 15.15 -22.87
N MET A 346 -6.06 14.82 -21.89
CA MET A 346 -5.77 13.73 -20.95
C MET A 346 -5.60 12.40 -21.69
N LYS A 347 -6.50 12.11 -22.64
CA LYS A 347 -6.42 10.90 -23.44
C LYS A 347 -5.15 10.89 -24.29
N ASP A 348 -4.85 11.98 -24.99
CA ASP A 348 -3.65 12.10 -25.81
C ASP A 348 -2.36 11.91 -24.99
N GLN A 349 -2.33 12.38 -23.73
CA GLN A 349 -1.19 12.17 -22.82
C GLN A 349 -1.02 10.70 -22.45
N VAL A 350 -2.12 10.00 -22.16
CA VAL A 350 -2.09 8.56 -21.84
C VAL A 350 -1.69 7.74 -23.06
N ASP A 351 -2.28 8.03 -24.23
CA ASP A 351 -1.99 7.32 -25.47
C ASP A 351 -0.52 7.54 -25.90
N ASN A 352 0.00 8.76 -25.80
CA ASN A 352 1.42 9.06 -26.08
C ASN A 352 2.42 8.33 -25.15
N LEU A 353 2.05 8.08 -23.91
CA LEU A 353 2.85 7.26 -23.00
C LEU A 353 2.77 5.78 -23.38
N ALA A 354 1.58 5.29 -23.70
CA ALA A 354 1.35 3.91 -24.13
C ALA A 354 2.10 3.58 -25.44
N ASP A 355 2.13 4.48 -26.41
CA ASP A 355 2.89 4.36 -27.66
C ASP A 355 4.41 4.21 -27.42
N ARG A 356 4.90 4.66 -26.28
CA ARG A 356 6.29 4.49 -25.83
C ARG A 356 6.51 3.25 -24.97
N GLY A 357 5.47 2.42 -24.80
CA GLY A 357 5.49 1.24 -23.93
C GLY A 357 5.35 1.57 -22.43
N ILE A 358 5.00 2.82 -22.08
CA ILE A 358 4.75 3.24 -20.69
C ILE A 358 3.25 3.10 -20.42
N THR A 359 2.89 2.04 -19.74
CA THR A 359 1.48 1.71 -19.45
C THR A 359 1.00 2.18 -18.08
N ASP A 360 1.84 2.85 -17.31
CA ASP A 360 1.60 3.29 -15.92
C ASP A 360 0.61 4.46 -15.79
N ALA A 361 0.03 4.92 -16.89
CA ALA A 361 -0.90 6.05 -16.91
C ALA A 361 -2.33 5.60 -17.20
N VAL A 362 -3.29 6.22 -16.52
CA VAL A 362 -4.72 6.05 -16.77
C VAL A 362 -5.44 7.39 -16.73
N THR A 363 -6.58 7.46 -17.41
CA THR A 363 -7.52 8.58 -17.27
C THR A 363 -8.85 8.10 -16.73
N ILE A 364 -9.47 8.89 -15.84
CA ILE A 364 -10.85 8.69 -15.38
C ILE A 364 -11.61 9.99 -15.64
N ASN A 365 -12.53 9.95 -16.58
CA ASN A 365 -13.33 11.10 -16.98
C ASN A 365 -14.79 10.70 -17.25
N GLY A 366 -15.63 11.69 -17.53
CA GLY A 366 -17.07 11.49 -17.76
C GLY A 366 -17.44 10.81 -19.08
N LEU A 367 -16.50 10.68 -20.03
CA LEU A 367 -16.74 10.07 -21.35
C LEU A 367 -16.44 8.57 -21.40
N LEU A 368 -15.77 8.03 -20.36
CA LEU A 368 -15.49 6.60 -20.30
C LEU A 368 -16.78 5.80 -20.14
N ASP A 369 -16.91 4.74 -20.91
CA ASP A 369 -17.93 3.75 -20.68
C ASP A 369 -17.73 3.05 -19.31
N PRO A 370 -18.78 2.44 -18.74
CA PRO A 370 -18.71 1.86 -17.40
C PRO A 370 -17.62 0.79 -17.24
N ILE A 371 -17.33 0.01 -18.29
CA ILE A 371 -16.33 -1.07 -18.23
C ILE A 371 -14.93 -0.46 -18.21
N SER A 372 -14.61 0.43 -19.14
CA SER A 372 -13.33 1.14 -19.21
C SER A 372 -13.05 1.94 -17.93
N ARG A 373 -14.11 2.54 -17.37
CA ARG A 373 -14.00 3.25 -16.10
C ARG A 373 -13.68 2.32 -14.93
N SER A 374 -14.33 1.14 -14.87
CA SER A 374 -14.06 0.13 -13.83
C SER A 374 -12.63 -0.38 -13.91
N LEU A 375 -12.14 -0.70 -15.11
CA LEU A 375 -10.77 -1.13 -15.35
C LEU A 375 -9.74 -0.05 -14.96
N ALA A 376 -10.01 1.22 -15.29
CA ALA A 376 -9.12 2.32 -14.89
C ALA A 376 -9.07 2.48 -13.36
N ILE A 377 -10.21 2.33 -12.67
CA ILE A 377 -10.28 2.35 -11.21
C ILE A 377 -9.48 1.19 -10.62
N GLU A 378 -9.68 -0.02 -11.12
CA GLU A 378 -8.96 -1.22 -10.68
C GLU A 378 -7.44 -1.04 -10.82
N ARG A 379 -6.97 -0.54 -11.97
CA ARG A 379 -5.55 -0.27 -12.22
C ARG A 379 -4.95 0.75 -11.25
N VAL A 380 -5.72 1.76 -10.84
CA VAL A 380 -5.27 2.69 -9.80
C VAL A 380 -5.23 2.01 -8.45
N GLN A 381 -6.23 1.20 -8.11
CA GLN A 381 -6.32 0.52 -6.81
C GLN A 381 -5.26 -0.57 -6.63
N SER A 382 -4.95 -1.32 -7.70
CA SER A 382 -3.94 -2.38 -7.69
C SER A 382 -2.50 -1.87 -7.76
N GLY A 383 -2.28 -0.58 -8.09
CA GLY A 383 -0.94 -0.02 -8.27
C GLY A 383 -0.40 -0.11 -9.71
N ASP A 384 -1.19 -0.64 -10.65
CA ASP A 384 -0.84 -0.70 -12.07
C ASP A 384 -0.73 0.68 -12.73
N ALA A 385 -1.15 1.72 -12.02
CA ALA A 385 -1.03 3.09 -12.49
C ALA A 385 -0.34 3.96 -11.44
N SER A 386 0.72 4.65 -11.85
CA SER A 386 1.41 5.68 -11.10
C SER A 386 1.03 7.11 -11.53
N LEU A 387 0.34 7.25 -12.67
CA LEU A 387 -0.25 8.51 -13.13
C LEU A 387 -1.76 8.36 -13.35
N LEU A 388 -2.51 9.22 -12.67
CA LEU A 388 -3.96 9.30 -12.83
C LEU A 388 -4.34 10.68 -13.36
N TYR A 389 -4.89 10.74 -14.60
CA TYR A 389 -5.43 11.95 -15.17
C TYR A 389 -6.92 12.04 -14.87
N ILE A 390 -7.35 13.15 -14.26
CA ILE A 390 -8.76 13.44 -13.95
C ILE A 390 -9.12 14.87 -14.30
N SER A 391 -10.41 15.10 -14.57
CA SER A 391 -10.93 16.46 -14.68
C SER A 391 -11.27 17.06 -13.31
N PRO A 392 -11.26 18.39 -13.16
CA PRO A 392 -11.47 19.05 -11.86
C PRO A 392 -12.77 18.65 -11.16
N GLU A 393 -13.85 18.47 -11.90
CA GLU A 393 -15.16 18.05 -11.39
C GLU A 393 -15.14 16.65 -10.77
N MET A 394 -14.23 15.78 -11.22
CA MET A 394 -14.09 14.42 -10.66
C MET A 394 -13.63 14.40 -9.21
N LEU A 395 -12.98 15.44 -8.72
CA LEU A 395 -12.60 15.57 -7.31
C LEU A 395 -13.82 15.61 -6.36
N ARG A 396 -15.03 15.93 -6.86
CA ARG A 396 -16.28 15.87 -6.08
C ARG A 396 -16.85 14.45 -5.97
N SER A 397 -16.31 13.50 -6.74
CA SER A 397 -16.76 12.11 -6.72
C SER A 397 -16.29 11.39 -5.47
N LYS A 398 -17.22 10.85 -4.69
CA LYS A 398 -16.90 10.00 -3.52
C LYS A 398 -16.08 8.76 -3.89
N THR A 399 -16.25 8.24 -5.10
CA THR A 399 -15.45 7.13 -5.60
C THR A 399 -13.99 7.53 -5.77
N ILE A 400 -13.73 8.67 -6.41
CA ILE A 400 -12.38 9.20 -6.58
C ILE A 400 -11.76 9.52 -5.21
N GLU A 401 -12.49 10.18 -4.34
CA GLU A 401 -12.01 10.46 -2.97
C GLU A 401 -11.57 9.19 -2.25
N LYS A 402 -12.39 8.13 -2.28
CA LYS A 402 -12.05 6.84 -1.66
C LYS A 402 -10.80 6.21 -2.26
N ILE A 403 -10.64 6.26 -3.60
CA ILE A 403 -9.46 5.74 -4.28
C ILE A 403 -8.21 6.50 -3.85
N LEU A 404 -8.26 7.83 -3.84
CA LEU A 404 -7.12 8.66 -3.46
C LEU A 404 -6.75 8.45 -1.98
N MET A 405 -7.75 8.29 -1.09
CA MET A 405 -7.49 7.98 0.32
C MET A 405 -6.87 6.60 0.54
N ALA A 406 -7.13 5.65 -0.34
CA ALA A 406 -6.57 4.29 -0.29
C ALA A 406 -5.18 4.17 -0.93
N ARG A 407 -4.67 5.25 -1.56
CA ARG A 407 -3.38 5.25 -2.25
C ARG A 407 -2.41 6.25 -1.63
N HIS A 408 -1.11 6.00 -1.81
CA HIS A 408 -0.04 6.96 -1.53
C HIS A 408 0.02 8.01 -2.64
N VAL A 409 -0.72 9.12 -2.49
CA VAL A 409 -0.66 10.24 -3.45
C VAL A 409 0.55 11.11 -3.10
N VAL A 410 1.59 11.00 -3.91
CA VAL A 410 2.85 11.76 -3.73
C VAL A 410 2.80 13.15 -4.33
N ARG A 411 1.92 13.36 -5.34
CA ARG A 411 1.85 14.65 -6.04
C ARG A 411 0.48 14.91 -6.64
N PHE A 412 0.05 16.16 -6.52
CA PHE A 412 -0.99 16.73 -7.37
C PHE A 412 -0.35 17.65 -8.41
N VAL A 413 -0.68 17.44 -9.67
CA VAL A 413 -0.29 18.29 -10.80
C VAL A 413 -1.54 19.02 -11.29
N ILE A 414 -1.48 20.34 -11.33
CA ILE A 414 -2.54 21.16 -11.85
C ILE A 414 -2.10 21.67 -13.20
N ASP A 415 -2.58 21.01 -14.24
CA ASP A 415 -2.28 21.36 -15.63
C ASP A 415 -3.16 22.53 -16.07
N GLU A 416 -2.67 23.32 -17.04
CA GLU A 416 -3.34 24.52 -17.53
C GLU A 416 -3.73 25.48 -16.41
N ALA A 417 -2.81 25.74 -15.45
CA ALA A 417 -3.06 26.57 -14.29
C ALA A 417 -3.50 28.02 -14.63
N HIS A 418 -3.24 28.50 -15.84
CA HIS A 418 -3.77 29.78 -16.33
C HIS A 418 -5.31 29.85 -16.27
N CYS A 419 -5.97 28.71 -16.23
CA CYS A 419 -7.42 28.62 -16.05
C CYS A 419 -7.94 29.16 -14.71
N PHE A 420 -7.07 29.35 -13.72
CA PHE A 420 -7.45 30.06 -12.49
C PHE A 420 -7.71 31.55 -12.73
N SER A 421 -7.05 32.19 -13.70
CA SER A 421 -7.05 33.64 -13.85
C SER A 421 -7.84 34.15 -15.05
N ALA A 422 -7.80 33.46 -16.20
CA ALA A 422 -8.20 34.05 -17.47
C ALA A 422 -9.67 33.88 -17.87
N TRP A 423 -10.40 32.91 -17.27
CA TRP A 423 -11.75 32.53 -17.72
C TRP A 423 -12.77 32.43 -16.58
N GLY A 424 -12.51 33.07 -15.55
CA GLY A 424 -12.84 33.11 -14.13
C GLY A 424 -14.25 32.85 -13.72
N GLN A 425 -15.34 33.32 -14.26
CA GLN A 425 -16.58 33.30 -13.47
C GLN A 425 -17.64 32.27 -13.89
N ASP A 426 -17.69 31.86 -15.14
CA ASP A 426 -18.78 30.98 -15.59
C ASP A 426 -18.39 29.52 -15.88
N PHE A 427 -17.12 29.23 -16.03
CA PHE A 427 -16.73 27.89 -16.53
C PHE A 427 -15.98 26.98 -15.55
N ARG A 428 -15.49 27.45 -14.37
CA ARG A 428 -14.54 26.67 -13.57
C ARG A 428 -14.61 26.88 -12.05
N VAL A 429 -15.77 26.84 -11.48
CA VAL A 429 -15.96 26.76 -10.02
C VAL A 429 -15.17 25.57 -9.43
N ASP A 430 -14.96 24.52 -10.22
CA ASP A 430 -14.25 23.32 -9.82
C ASP A 430 -12.74 23.53 -9.65
N TYR A 431 -12.12 24.46 -10.39
CA TYR A 431 -10.72 24.85 -10.15
C TYR A 431 -10.49 25.48 -8.78
N LEU A 432 -11.42 26.30 -8.32
CA LEU A 432 -11.38 26.89 -6.96
C LEU A 432 -11.50 25.80 -5.87
N TYR A 433 -12.19 24.71 -6.20
CA TYR A 433 -12.33 23.57 -5.28
C TYR A 433 -11.05 22.76 -5.12
N ILE A 434 -10.13 22.74 -6.11
CA ILE A 434 -8.89 21.94 -6.08
C ILE A 434 -8.07 22.25 -4.83
N GLY A 435 -7.82 23.52 -4.54
CA GLY A 435 -7.03 23.92 -3.36
C GLY A 435 -7.65 23.46 -2.04
N LYS A 436 -8.97 23.58 -1.93
CA LYS A 436 -9.73 23.10 -0.76
C LYS A 436 -9.61 21.57 -0.64
N PHE A 437 -9.81 20.85 -1.73
CA PHE A 437 -9.71 19.39 -1.76
C PHE A 437 -8.32 18.89 -1.33
N ILE A 438 -7.26 19.48 -1.90
CA ILE A 438 -5.88 19.10 -1.56
C ILE A 438 -5.59 19.32 -0.08
N LYS A 439 -6.02 20.46 0.47
CA LYS A 439 -5.86 20.77 1.89
C LYS A 439 -6.61 19.77 2.78
N GLU A 440 -7.88 19.48 2.49
CA GLU A 440 -8.68 18.50 3.22
C GLU A 440 -8.09 17.08 3.09
N TYR A 441 -7.56 16.71 1.93
CA TYR A 441 -6.86 15.45 1.70
C TYR A 441 -5.62 15.33 2.61
N GLN A 442 -4.76 16.36 2.62
CA GLN A 442 -3.54 16.39 3.45
C GLN A 442 -3.86 16.34 4.95
N GLU A 443 -4.85 17.09 5.40
CA GLU A 443 -5.31 17.08 6.79
C GLU A 443 -5.81 15.69 7.23
N ARG A 444 -6.53 14.98 6.36
CA ARG A 444 -7.07 13.64 6.65
C ARG A 444 -6.03 12.52 6.59
N LYS A 445 -4.99 12.69 5.78
CA LYS A 445 -3.86 11.74 5.69
C LYS A 445 -2.86 11.91 6.83
N GLY A 446 -2.86 13.06 7.51
CA GLY A 446 -1.92 13.42 8.56
C GLY A 446 -0.76 14.29 8.09
N VAL A 447 -0.09 14.95 9.03
CA VAL A 447 0.90 16.02 8.78
C VAL A 447 2.17 15.54 8.06
N ASP A 448 2.48 14.25 8.10
CA ASP A 448 3.72 13.68 7.54
C ASP A 448 3.60 13.20 6.10
N THR A 449 2.45 13.38 5.43
CA THR A 449 2.32 13.03 4.02
C THR A 449 2.94 14.12 3.15
N HIS A 450 4.14 13.85 2.62
CA HIS A 450 4.83 14.72 1.69
C HIS A 450 4.16 14.72 0.30
N THR A 451 2.97 15.30 0.20
CA THR A 451 2.29 15.49 -1.08
C THR A 451 2.67 16.84 -1.66
N SER A 452 3.45 16.84 -2.74
CA SER A 452 3.83 18.07 -3.45
C SER A 452 2.72 18.55 -4.39
N VAL A 453 2.68 19.85 -4.66
CA VAL A 453 1.76 20.44 -5.61
C VAL A 453 2.56 21.11 -6.72
N VAL A 454 2.26 20.75 -7.98
CA VAL A 454 2.92 21.30 -9.15
C VAL A 454 1.89 21.99 -10.03
N PHE A 455 2.09 23.27 -10.28
CA PHE A 455 1.25 24.06 -11.18
C PHE A 455 1.95 24.17 -12.53
N HIS A 456 1.23 23.89 -13.61
CA HIS A 456 1.68 24.05 -14.97
C HIS A 456 0.85 25.08 -15.71
N GLY A 457 1.51 26.06 -16.33
CA GLY A 457 0.86 27.11 -17.11
C GLY A 457 1.62 27.44 -18.39
N ASP A 458 0.90 27.96 -19.38
CA ASP A 458 1.51 28.54 -20.57
C ASP A 458 1.93 29.98 -20.28
N GLY A 459 3.23 30.26 -20.42
CA GLY A 459 3.79 31.61 -20.39
C GLY A 459 3.94 32.14 -21.80
N LYS A 460 3.29 33.25 -22.12
CA LYS A 460 3.81 34.14 -23.15
C LYS A 460 5.00 34.87 -22.54
N ALA A 461 6.14 34.83 -23.22
CA ALA A 461 7.26 35.68 -22.91
C ALA A 461 6.87 37.15 -23.21
N GLU A 462 6.11 37.76 -22.32
CA GLU A 462 6.02 39.20 -22.26
C GLU A 462 7.16 39.69 -21.39
N SER A 463 8.09 40.35 -22.03
CA SER A 463 9.17 41.10 -21.43
C SER A 463 8.60 42.02 -20.36
N GLY A 464 8.80 41.69 -19.10
CA GLY A 464 8.67 42.62 -18.01
C GLY A 464 7.35 42.61 -17.23
N SER A 465 7.13 41.65 -16.38
CA SER A 465 6.58 41.90 -15.04
C SER A 465 6.91 40.72 -14.10
N ARG A 466 7.53 41.06 -12.99
CA ARG A 466 7.82 40.20 -11.88
C ARG A 466 6.50 39.84 -11.19
N TYR A 467 6.22 38.57 -11.08
CA TYR A 467 5.32 38.07 -10.04
C TYR A 467 6.15 37.33 -9.01
N MET A 468 6.16 37.89 -7.80
CA MET A 468 6.60 37.21 -6.59
C MET A 468 5.57 36.17 -6.16
#